data_832897629fda4df5cea18969ac199358
#
_entry.id   832897629fda4df5cea18969ac199358
#
_cell.length_a   1.000
_cell.length_b   1.000
_cell.length_c   1.000
_cell.angle_alpha   90.00
_cell.angle_beta   90.00
_cell.angle_gamma   90.00
#
_symmetry.space_group_name_H-M   'P 1'
#
loop_
_entity.id
_entity.type
_entity.pdbx_description
1 polymer ?
#
loop_
_entity_poly.entity_id
_entity_poly.type
_entity_poly.pdbx_seq_one_letter_code
_entity_poly.pdbx_strand_id
1 'polypeptide(L)'
;MSPFKTNIDYKKYRKIFDLFSNKIRQGETYQIKICTKYKNKSNINPINFFWKLMEKNSSPESFMIRDKNFSIVSCSPETLIDKIGNKIITKPIAGTLKKNNKINKIKALKFFRNNEKETKEHNMIVDMERSDLSRICRSGSVKILRKKYVEEYKHLFHYVTSIQGILKKNTSLKNIIKSMMPGGSVIGCPKIRTLELLNKQEKDDRNIFTGSFGYIKFNQDMKFNIIIRSILNYKNISEISAASGVVLDSSSKKEFNENFIKAKSLLELYK
;
A
#
# COMPACT_ATOMS: atom_id res chain seq x y z
N MET A 1 -14.42 23.32 8.63
CA MET A 1 -13.08 22.76 8.37
C MET A 1 -12.49 23.46 7.16
N SER A 2 -11.18 23.72 7.14
CA SER A 2 -10.55 24.32 5.96
C SER A 2 -10.50 23.32 4.79
N PRO A 3 -10.49 23.78 3.52
CA PRO A 3 -10.35 22.88 2.38
C PRO A 3 -8.98 22.19 2.41
N PHE A 4 -8.91 20.97 1.86
CA PHE A 4 -7.64 20.27 1.70
C PHE A 4 -6.76 20.95 0.64
N LYS A 5 -5.50 21.17 0.98
CA LYS A 5 -4.46 21.62 0.06
C LYS A 5 -3.58 20.43 -0.32
N THR A 6 -3.16 20.36 -1.57
CA THR A 6 -2.21 19.34 -2.06
C THR A 6 -0.80 19.91 -2.10
N ASN A 7 0.21 19.08 -1.82
CA ASN A 7 1.61 19.46 -1.98
C ASN A 7 2.07 19.45 -3.46
N ILE A 8 1.32 18.75 -4.31
CA ILE A 8 1.63 18.58 -5.74
C ILE A 8 0.35 18.81 -6.56
N ASP A 9 0.37 19.80 -7.45
CA ASP A 9 -0.64 19.98 -8.50
C ASP A 9 -0.33 19.10 -9.73
N TYR A 10 -1.21 19.10 -10.73
CA TYR A 10 -1.00 18.28 -11.92
C TYR A 10 0.25 18.69 -12.73
N LYS A 11 0.59 19.97 -12.79
CA LYS A 11 1.77 20.47 -13.53
C LYS A 11 3.07 19.93 -12.90
N LYS A 12 3.16 19.98 -11.57
CA LYS A 12 4.30 19.43 -10.80
C LYS A 12 4.32 17.91 -10.87
N TYR A 13 3.14 17.26 -10.73
CA TYR A 13 3.02 15.81 -10.86
C TYR A 13 3.53 15.32 -12.22
N ARG A 14 3.14 15.98 -13.32
CA ARG A 14 3.57 15.63 -14.68
C ARG A 14 5.09 15.71 -14.83
N LYS A 15 5.74 16.77 -14.31
CA LYS A 15 7.21 16.87 -14.33
C LYS A 15 7.90 15.70 -13.61
N ILE A 16 7.39 15.31 -12.45
CA ILE A 16 7.92 14.16 -11.68
C ILE A 16 7.66 12.85 -12.46
N PHE A 17 6.47 12.72 -13.04
CA PHE A 17 6.10 11.58 -13.87
C PHE A 17 7.05 11.42 -15.07
N ASP A 18 7.31 12.49 -15.80
CA ASP A 18 8.18 12.48 -16.98
C ASP A 18 9.63 12.10 -16.59
N LEU A 19 10.13 12.65 -15.44
CA LEU A 19 11.42 12.25 -14.88
C LEU A 19 11.49 10.74 -14.59
N PHE A 20 10.50 10.21 -13.89
CA PHE A 20 10.49 8.79 -13.53
C PHE A 20 10.24 7.87 -14.72
N SER A 21 9.43 8.28 -15.69
CA SER A 21 9.25 7.55 -16.95
C SER A 21 10.58 7.41 -17.70
N ASN A 22 11.41 8.47 -17.70
CA ASN A 22 12.75 8.40 -18.28
C ASN A 22 13.67 7.45 -17.51
N LYS A 23 13.59 7.43 -16.17
CA LYS A 23 14.35 6.48 -15.33
C LYS A 23 13.95 5.02 -15.60
N ILE A 24 12.66 4.78 -15.83
CA ILE A 24 12.17 3.45 -16.24
C ILE A 24 12.70 3.06 -17.62
N ARG A 25 12.66 3.97 -18.62
CA ARG A 25 13.23 3.70 -19.96
C ARG A 25 14.74 3.45 -19.94
N GLN A 26 15.45 4.06 -18.99
CA GLN A 26 16.89 3.82 -18.75
C GLN A 26 17.16 2.51 -18.00
N GLY A 27 16.13 1.75 -17.62
CA GLY A 27 16.28 0.48 -16.89
C GLY A 27 16.65 0.63 -15.41
N GLU A 28 16.57 1.84 -14.85
CA GLU A 28 16.93 2.07 -13.45
C GLU A 28 15.88 1.54 -12.47
N THR A 29 14.63 1.51 -12.87
CA THR A 29 13.51 0.93 -12.10
C THR A 29 12.43 0.43 -13.05
N TYR A 30 11.63 -0.55 -12.62
CA TYR A 30 10.47 -1.07 -13.38
C TYR A 30 9.18 -0.34 -13.00
N GLN A 31 9.07 0.05 -11.73
CA GLN A 31 7.94 0.78 -11.18
C GLN A 31 8.41 1.72 -10.08
N ILE A 32 7.78 2.90 -10.00
CA ILE A 32 8.00 3.86 -8.93
C ILE A 32 6.68 4.52 -8.53
N LYS A 33 6.44 4.74 -7.24
CA LYS A 33 5.19 5.31 -6.73
C LYS A 33 5.35 6.81 -6.45
N ILE A 34 4.58 7.65 -7.14
CA ILE A 34 4.52 9.10 -6.87
C ILE A 34 3.49 9.37 -5.78
N CYS A 35 3.94 9.94 -4.67
CA CYS A 35 3.10 10.27 -3.52
C CYS A 35 2.54 11.70 -3.63
N THR A 36 1.23 11.84 -3.37
CA THR A 36 0.55 13.13 -3.18
C THR A 36 0.00 13.20 -1.77
N LYS A 37 0.19 14.33 -1.10
CA LYS A 37 -0.31 14.61 0.23
C LYS A 37 -1.44 15.63 0.17
N TYR A 38 -2.46 15.38 0.97
CA TYR A 38 -3.61 16.23 1.18
C TYR A 38 -3.61 16.65 2.64
N LYS A 39 -3.52 17.97 2.91
CA LYS A 39 -3.49 18.53 4.27
C LYS A 39 -4.57 19.57 4.47
N ASN A 40 -5.21 19.56 5.63
CA ASN A 40 -6.08 20.64 6.06
C ASN A 40 -5.89 20.93 7.56
N LYS A 41 -6.32 22.12 7.99
CA LYS A 41 -6.44 22.45 9.42
C LYS A 41 -7.76 21.88 9.94
N SER A 42 -7.67 20.85 10.76
CA SER A 42 -8.84 20.19 11.37
C SER A 42 -8.43 19.44 12.62
N ASN A 43 -9.32 19.48 13.60
CA ASN A 43 -9.27 18.58 14.75
C ASN A 43 -10.37 17.54 14.57
N ILE A 44 -10.00 16.27 14.56
CA ILE A 44 -10.95 15.17 14.38
C ILE A 44 -11.13 14.41 15.69
N ASN A 45 -12.32 13.87 15.90
CA ASN A 45 -12.51 12.79 16.87
C ASN A 45 -12.13 11.46 16.18
N PRO A 46 -10.98 10.85 16.53
CA PRO A 46 -10.49 9.67 15.81
C PRO A 46 -11.42 8.47 15.93
N ILE A 47 -12.16 8.34 17.03
CA ILE A 47 -13.13 7.26 17.25
C ILE A 47 -14.27 7.37 16.24
N ASN A 48 -14.88 8.56 16.13
CA ASN A 48 -15.96 8.79 15.19
C ASN A 48 -15.51 8.63 13.73
N PHE A 49 -14.30 9.09 13.40
CA PHE A 49 -13.74 8.92 12.07
C PHE A 49 -13.43 7.44 11.76
N PHE A 50 -12.94 6.70 12.73
CA PHE A 50 -12.71 5.26 12.57
C PHE A 50 -14.02 4.52 12.26
N TRP A 51 -15.07 4.74 13.01
CA TRP A 51 -16.36 4.10 12.77
C TRP A 51 -16.97 4.49 11.43
N LYS A 52 -16.98 5.77 11.07
CA LYS A 52 -17.42 6.24 9.74
C LYS A 52 -16.61 5.57 8.61
N LEU A 53 -15.29 5.40 8.82
CA LEU A 53 -14.42 4.74 7.84
C LEU A 53 -14.75 3.25 7.72
N MET A 54 -14.99 2.56 8.86
CA MET A 54 -15.38 1.15 8.86
C MET A 54 -16.74 0.90 8.18
N GLU A 55 -17.69 1.79 8.35
CA GLU A 55 -18.98 1.72 7.65
C GLU A 55 -18.82 1.83 6.13
N LYS A 56 -17.97 2.76 5.67
CA LYS A 56 -17.75 3.02 4.25
C LYS A 56 -16.80 2.04 3.59
N ASN A 57 -15.79 1.56 4.29
CA ASN A 57 -14.67 0.82 3.68
C ASN A 57 -13.92 -0.03 4.71
N SER A 58 -14.60 -1.00 5.33
CA SER A 58 -13.92 -1.95 6.23
C SER A 58 -12.87 -2.76 5.48
N SER A 59 -11.70 -2.90 6.07
CA SER A 59 -10.56 -3.64 5.51
C SER A 59 -9.92 -4.52 6.60
N PRO A 60 -9.26 -5.64 6.24
CA PRO A 60 -8.80 -6.63 7.21
C PRO A 60 -7.72 -6.13 8.17
N GLU A 61 -6.93 -5.15 7.73
CA GLU A 61 -5.83 -4.59 8.52
C GLU A 61 -6.17 -3.17 9.03
N SER A 62 -7.46 -2.92 9.29
CA SER A 62 -7.91 -1.64 9.85
C SER A 62 -7.47 -1.48 11.29
N PHE A 63 -7.04 -0.28 11.65
CA PHE A 63 -6.64 0.03 13.03
C PHE A 63 -6.85 1.51 13.34
N MET A 64 -6.85 1.83 14.61
CA MET A 64 -6.84 3.18 15.13
C MET A 64 -5.80 3.29 16.24
N ILE A 65 -5.03 4.37 16.22
CA ILE A 65 -4.16 4.80 17.32
C ILE A 65 -4.65 6.16 17.79
N ARG A 66 -4.71 6.33 19.09
CA ARG A 66 -4.96 7.62 19.72
C ARG A 66 -3.92 7.84 20.80
N ASP A 67 -3.20 8.93 20.66
CA ASP A 67 -2.25 9.41 21.64
C ASP A 67 -2.56 10.87 21.99
N LYS A 68 -1.83 11.43 22.95
CA LYS A 68 -1.97 12.81 23.44
C LYS A 68 -1.79 13.85 22.32
N ASN A 69 -0.83 13.61 21.44
CA ASN A 69 -0.36 14.58 20.44
C ASN A 69 -0.75 14.22 19.00
N PHE A 70 -1.19 13.00 18.76
CA PHE A 70 -1.57 12.54 17.42
C PHE A 70 -2.61 11.43 17.45
N SER A 71 -3.24 11.21 16.32
CA SER A 71 -4.04 10.03 16.09
C SER A 71 -3.87 9.51 14.67
N ILE A 72 -4.05 8.21 14.50
CA ILE A 72 -4.03 7.55 13.19
C ILE A 72 -5.34 6.77 13.06
N VAL A 73 -6.02 6.98 11.94
CA VAL A 73 -7.21 6.23 11.54
C VAL A 73 -6.92 5.57 10.22
N SER A 74 -6.98 4.25 10.16
CA SER A 74 -6.55 3.46 8.99
C SER A 74 -7.56 2.39 8.63
N CYS A 75 -7.81 2.22 7.34
CA CYS A 75 -8.46 1.04 6.77
C CYS A 75 -7.56 0.36 5.73
N SER A 76 -6.35 0.05 6.16
CA SER A 76 -5.40 -0.66 5.30
C SER A 76 -5.93 -2.03 4.90
N PRO A 77 -5.86 -2.39 3.61
CA PRO A 77 -6.26 -3.72 3.16
C PRO A 77 -5.09 -4.72 3.13
N GLU A 78 -3.85 -4.27 3.23
CA GLU A 78 -2.68 -5.04 2.79
C GLU A 78 -1.87 -5.59 3.96
N THR A 79 -1.77 -6.92 4.04
CA THR A 79 -0.92 -7.64 4.98
C THR A 79 0.48 -7.77 4.40
N LEU A 80 1.47 -7.13 5.04
CA LEU A 80 2.87 -7.24 4.65
C LEU A 80 3.54 -8.46 5.26
N ILE A 81 3.31 -8.70 6.56
CA ILE A 81 3.89 -9.81 7.31
C ILE A 81 2.79 -10.46 8.16
N ASP A 82 2.63 -11.77 8.00
CA ASP A 82 1.86 -12.62 8.92
C ASP A 82 2.75 -13.85 9.22
N LYS A 83 3.35 -13.86 10.43
CA LYS A 83 4.28 -14.91 10.86
C LYS A 83 3.71 -15.69 12.01
N ILE A 84 3.64 -17.01 11.85
CA ILE A 84 3.26 -17.96 12.89
C ILE A 84 4.34 -19.06 12.94
N GLY A 85 4.99 -19.19 14.09
CA GLY A 85 6.14 -20.08 14.25
C GLY A 85 7.25 -19.71 13.26
N ASN A 86 7.66 -20.64 12.41
CA ASN A 86 8.66 -20.42 11.37
C ASN A 86 8.06 -20.11 9.97
N LYS A 87 6.75 -20.11 9.83
CA LYS A 87 6.05 -19.75 8.60
C LYS A 87 5.83 -18.25 8.53
N ILE A 88 6.14 -17.64 7.38
CA ILE A 88 5.88 -16.23 7.10
C ILE A 88 5.06 -16.11 5.82
N ILE A 89 4.02 -15.28 5.84
CA ILE A 89 3.12 -15.06 4.71
C ILE A 89 3.08 -13.56 4.42
N THR A 90 3.02 -13.22 3.13
CA THR A 90 2.70 -11.89 2.64
C THR A 90 1.55 -11.98 1.64
N LYS A 91 0.72 -10.92 1.56
CA LYS A 91 -0.49 -10.91 0.72
C LYS A 91 -0.57 -9.63 -0.11
N PRO A 92 0.25 -9.50 -1.17
CA PRO A 92 0.19 -8.34 -2.05
C PRO A 92 -1.17 -8.23 -2.76
N ILE A 93 -1.64 -6.99 -2.85
CA ILE A 93 -2.87 -6.61 -3.53
C ILE A 93 -2.51 -5.82 -4.79
N ALA A 94 -3.06 -6.21 -5.93
CA ALA A 94 -2.86 -5.48 -7.18
C ALA A 94 -4.06 -4.65 -7.60
N GLY A 95 -5.26 -5.16 -7.47
CA GLY A 95 -6.45 -4.50 -7.97
C GLY A 95 -7.53 -4.31 -6.91
N THR A 96 -8.33 -3.26 -7.08
CA THR A 96 -9.53 -3.01 -6.28
C THR A 96 -10.71 -2.71 -7.19
N LEU A 97 -11.79 -3.45 -7.02
CA LEU A 97 -13.03 -3.24 -7.75
C LEU A 97 -14.17 -2.95 -6.76
N LYS A 98 -14.90 -1.85 -6.99
CA LYS A 98 -16.05 -1.52 -6.16
C LYS A 98 -17.16 -2.54 -6.36
N LYS A 99 -17.71 -3.04 -5.25
CA LYS A 99 -18.83 -3.96 -5.25
C LYS A 99 -20.12 -3.21 -5.58
N ASN A 100 -20.96 -3.83 -6.40
CA ASN A 100 -22.34 -3.42 -6.67
C ASN A 100 -23.20 -4.68 -6.86
N ASN A 101 -24.51 -4.51 -6.94
CA ASN A 101 -25.46 -5.63 -7.05
C ASN A 101 -25.32 -6.48 -8.33
N LYS A 102 -24.58 -5.98 -9.34
CA LYS A 102 -24.38 -6.66 -10.64
C LYS A 102 -23.08 -7.46 -10.70
N ILE A 103 -22.15 -7.26 -9.75
CA ILE A 103 -20.82 -7.86 -9.74
C ILE A 103 -20.69 -8.81 -8.55
N ASN A 104 -20.51 -10.07 -8.87
CA ASN A 104 -20.15 -11.11 -7.91
C ASN A 104 -18.63 -11.43 -8.01
N LYS A 105 -18.14 -12.30 -7.14
CA LYS A 105 -16.74 -12.70 -7.06
C LYS A 105 -16.17 -13.26 -8.37
N ILE A 106 -16.98 -14.02 -9.13
CA ILE A 106 -16.59 -14.60 -10.42
C ILE A 106 -16.40 -13.52 -11.47
N LYS A 107 -17.34 -12.58 -11.57
CA LYS A 107 -17.24 -11.42 -12.48
C LYS A 107 -16.07 -10.53 -12.10
N ALA A 108 -15.81 -10.31 -10.81
CA ALA A 108 -14.66 -9.56 -10.34
C ALA A 108 -13.34 -10.24 -10.74
N LEU A 109 -13.24 -11.56 -10.60
CA LEU A 109 -12.07 -12.32 -11.03
C LEU A 109 -11.83 -12.20 -12.54
N LYS A 110 -12.91 -12.32 -13.35
CA LYS A 110 -12.83 -12.15 -14.81
C LYS A 110 -12.39 -10.73 -15.19
N PHE A 111 -12.92 -9.72 -14.52
CA PHE A 111 -12.52 -8.32 -14.72
C PHE A 111 -11.02 -8.12 -14.50
N PHE A 112 -10.48 -8.62 -13.37
CA PHE A 112 -9.04 -8.46 -13.07
C PHE A 112 -8.16 -9.24 -14.05
N ARG A 113 -8.56 -10.46 -14.44
CA ARG A 113 -7.79 -11.28 -15.40
C ARG A 113 -7.70 -10.67 -16.79
N ASN A 114 -8.74 -9.96 -17.22
CA ASN A 114 -8.80 -9.29 -18.53
C ASN A 114 -8.08 -7.94 -18.53
N ASN A 115 -7.65 -7.42 -17.39
CA ASN A 115 -6.88 -6.19 -17.30
C ASN A 115 -5.38 -6.50 -17.34
N GLU A 116 -4.77 -6.39 -18.53
CA GLU A 116 -3.34 -6.70 -18.72
C GLU A 116 -2.42 -5.85 -17.84
N LYS A 117 -2.71 -4.56 -17.68
CA LYS A 117 -1.91 -3.65 -16.84
C LYS A 117 -1.89 -4.13 -15.40
N GLU A 118 -3.08 -4.36 -14.81
CA GLU A 118 -3.23 -4.87 -13.44
C GLU A 118 -2.53 -6.22 -13.26
N THR A 119 -2.65 -7.09 -14.28
CA THR A 119 -2.02 -8.42 -14.27
C THR A 119 -0.50 -8.35 -14.32
N LYS A 120 0.07 -7.47 -15.15
CA LYS A 120 1.53 -7.25 -15.25
C LYS A 120 2.07 -6.63 -13.96
N GLU A 121 1.41 -5.60 -13.43
CA GLU A 121 1.78 -4.96 -12.16
C GLU A 121 1.73 -5.97 -11.01
N HIS A 122 0.67 -6.78 -10.93
CA HIS A 122 0.55 -7.82 -9.90
C HIS A 122 1.67 -8.86 -9.95
N ASN A 123 2.00 -9.35 -11.15
CA ASN A 123 3.10 -10.31 -11.31
C ASN A 123 4.42 -9.72 -10.79
N MET A 124 4.73 -8.48 -11.16
CA MET A 124 5.95 -7.80 -10.73
C MET A 124 6.01 -7.65 -9.21
N ILE A 125 4.90 -7.25 -8.56
CA ILE A 125 4.82 -7.13 -7.10
C ILE A 125 5.00 -8.50 -6.44
N VAL A 126 4.35 -9.55 -6.97
CA VAL A 126 4.49 -10.92 -6.47
C VAL A 126 5.93 -11.42 -6.54
N ASP A 127 6.61 -11.19 -7.66
CA ASP A 127 8.01 -11.64 -7.84
C ASP A 127 8.96 -10.87 -6.92
N MET A 128 8.71 -9.60 -6.71
CA MET A 128 9.48 -8.80 -5.77
C MET A 128 9.31 -9.28 -4.33
N GLU A 129 8.07 -9.54 -3.87
CA GLU A 129 7.83 -10.04 -2.51
C GLU A 129 8.35 -11.48 -2.32
N ARG A 130 8.34 -12.31 -3.38
CA ARG A 130 9.05 -13.59 -3.37
C ARG A 130 10.56 -13.41 -3.18
N SER A 131 11.15 -12.43 -3.87
CA SER A 131 12.57 -12.09 -3.70
C SER A 131 12.89 -11.64 -2.28
N ASP A 132 12.05 -10.78 -1.68
CA ASP A 132 12.20 -10.33 -0.31
C ASP A 132 12.13 -11.49 0.69
N LEU A 133 11.15 -12.38 0.55
CA LEU A 133 11.05 -13.59 1.38
C LEU A 133 12.25 -14.52 1.19
N SER A 134 12.77 -14.65 -0.02
CA SER A 134 13.89 -15.56 -0.33
C SER A 134 15.18 -15.20 0.42
N ARG A 135 15.35 -13.92 0.79
CA ARG A 135 16.51 -13.48 1.58
C ARG A 135 16.53 -14.07 2.99
N ILE A 136 15.36 -14.26 3.59
CA ILE A 136 15.17 -14.68 4.99
C ILE A 136 14.62 -16.09 5.15
N CYS A 137 14.13 -16.70 4.08
CA CYS A 137 13.57 -18.04 4.07
C CYS A 137 14.57 -19.08 3.59
N ARG A 138 14.33 -20.35 3.94
CA ARG A 138 15.10 -21.50 3.46
C ARG A 138 15.00 -21.61 1.93
N SER A 139 16.07 -22.01 1.29
CA SER A 139 16.07 -22.24 -0.16
C SER A 139 14.95 -23.20 -0.57
N GLY A 140 14.26 -22.89 -1.66
CA GLY A 140 13.13 -23.67 -2.18
C GLY A 140 11.84 -23.63 -1.36
N SER A 141 11.81 -22.91 -0.20
CA SER A 141 10.61 -22.86 0.67
C SER A 141 9.63 -21.77 0.31
N VAL A 142 10.04 -20.78 -0.49
CA VAL A 142 9.15 -19.68 -0.90
C VAL A 142 8.22 -20.16 -2.00
N LYS A 143 6.93 -20.23 -1.71
CA LYS A 143 5.88 -20.75 -2.59
C LYS A 143 4.68 -19.84 -2.65
N ILE A 144 4.03 -19.79 -3.80
CA ILE A 144 2.72 -19.17 -3.93
C ILE A 144 1.70 -20.17 -3.39
N LEU A 145 1.05 -19.83 -2.26
CA LEU A 145 -0.02 -20.65 -1.68
C LEU A 145 -1.30 -20.55 -2.49
N ARG A 146 -1.65 -19.33 -2.89
CA ARG A 146 -2.85 -19.06 -3.66
C ARG A 146 -2.57 -17.92 -4.62
N LYS A 147 -2.66 -18.23 -5.93
CA LYS A 147 -2.35 -17.29 -7.00
C LYS A 147 -3.62 -16.58 -7.46
N LYS A 148 -3.58 -15.26 -7.52
CA LYS A 148 -4.56 -14.42 -8.24
C LYS A 148 -6.01 -14.78 -7.93
N TYR A 149 -6.39 -14.64 -6.67
CA TYR A 149 -7.76 -14.87 -6.20
C TYR A 149 -8.41 -13.54 -5.78
N VAL A 150 -9.73 -13.57 -5.66
CA VAL A 150 -10.51 -12.42 -5.22
C VAL A 150 -10.87 -12.58 -3.75
N GLU A 151 -10.47 -11.60 -2.93
CA GLU A 151 -11.02 -11.39 -1.59
C GLU A 151 -12.20 -10.44 -1.68
N GLU A 152 -13.31 -10.83 -1.08
CA GLU A 152 -14.56 -10.07 -1.08
C GLU A 152 -14.77 -9.40 0.27
N TYR A 153 -14.99 -8.09 0.25
CA TYR A 153 -15.30 -7.26 1.41
C TYR A 153 -16.69 -6.62 1.25
N LYS A 154 -17.16 -5.94 2.28
CA LYS A 154 -18.50 -5.34 2.31
C LYS A 154 -18.79 -4.47 1.07
N HIS A 155 -17.82 -3.68 0.62
CA HIS A 155 -18.01 -2.69 -0.44
C HIS A 155 -17.07 -2.85 -1.64
N LEU A 156 -16.16 -3.81 -1.62
CA LEU A 156 -15.14 -3.97 -2.65
C LEU A 156 -14.62 -5.39 -2.78
N PHE A 157 -13.97 -5.65 -3.91
CA PHE A 157 -13.20 -6.85 -4.19
C PHE A 157 -11.73 -6.48 -4.32
N HIS A 158 -10.84 -7.27 -3.74
CA HIS A 158 -9.40 -7.18 -3.93
C HIS A 158 -8.87 -8.38 -4.71
N TYR A 159 -7.94 -8.10 -5.63
CA TYR A 159 -7.18 -9.10 -6.37
C TYR A 159 -5.88 -9.38 -5.65
N VAL A 160 -5.73 -10.57 -5.09
CA VAL A 160 -4.71 -10.91 -4.11
C VAL A 160 -3.92 -12.14 -4.55
N THR A 161 -2.66 -12.22 -4.16
CA THR A 161 -1.85 -13.45 -4.17
C THR A 161 -1.31 -13.67 -2.77
N SER A 162 -1.34 -14.89 -2.27
CA SER A 162 -0.70 -15.26 -0.99
C SER A 162 0.61 -15.98 -1.26
N ILE A 163 1.69 -15.50 -0.65
CA ILE A 163 3.03 -16.05 -0.78
C ILE A 163 3.50 -16.48 0.60
N GLN A 164 4.05 -17.68 0.73
CA GLN A 164 4.57 -18.22 1.98
C GLN A 164 6.04 -18.59 1.85
N GLY A 165 6.79 -18.40 2.92
CA GLY A 165 8.13 -18.96 3.09
C GLY A 165 8.30 -19.61 4.45
N ILE A 166 9.33 -20.43 4.60
CA ILE A 166 9.79 -21.00 5.87
C ILE A 166 11.09 -20.28 6.26
N LEU A 167 11.08 -19.57 7.37
CA LEU A 167 12.25 -18.83 7.85
C LEU A 167 13.48 -19.73 8.05
N LYS A 168 14.65 -19.19 7.75
CA LYS A 168 15.92 -19.79 8.13
C LYS A 168 15.99 -19.89 9.66
N LYS A 169 16.73 -20.88 10.18
CA LYS A 169 17.01 -21.01 11.60
C LYS A 169 17.67 -19.71 12.11
N ASN A 170 17.24 -19.22 13.27
CA ASN A 170 17.78 -18.00 13.90
C ASN A 170 17.58 -16.70 13.09
N THR A 171 16.57 -16.63 12.23
CA THR A 171 16.23 -15.36 11.56
C THR A 171 15.71 -14.38 12.61
N SER A 172 16.44 -13.27 12.81
CA SER A 172 16.08 -12.23 13.77
C SER A 172 14.94 -11.34 13.26
N LEU A 173 14.22 -10.69 14.18
CA LEU A 173 13.23 -9.65 13.85
C LEU A 173 13.83 -8.56 12.96
N LYS A 174 15.07 -8.12 13.27
CA LYS A 174 15.80 -7.13 12.47
C LYS A 174 15.92 -7.57 11.01
N ASN A 175 16.24 -8.83 10.76
CA ASN A 175 16.39 -9.37 9.40
C ASN A 175 15.05 -9.44 8.67
N ILE A 176 13.96 -9.81 9.37
CA ILE A 176 12.61 -9.81 8.80
C ILE A 176 12.22 -8.39 8.38
N ILE A 177 12.34 -7.41 9.29
CA ILE A 177 12.03 -6.00 9.01
C ILE A 177 12.88 -5.47 7.85
N LYS A 178 14.19 -5.68 7.88
CA LYS A 178 15.10 -5.21 6.83
C LYS A 178 14.81 -5.80 5.46
N SER A 179 14.33 -7.05 5.41
CA SER A 179 13.98 -7.70 4.14
C SER A 179 12.63 -7.24 3.60
N MET A 180 11.62 -7.16 4.47
CA MET A 180 10.24 -6.94 4.07
C MET A 180 9.84 -5.46 3.98
N MET A 181 10.44 -4.59 4.84
CA MET A 181 10.06 -3.19 4.91
C MET A 181 11.07 -2.26 4.20
N PRO A 182 10.56 -1.19 3.56
CA PRO A 182 9.16 -0.95 3.24
C PRO A 182 8.62 -1.95 2.21
N GLY A 183 7.29 -2.13 2.17
CA GLY A 183 6.66 -2.97 1.16
C GLY A 183 6.92 -2.45 -0.25
N GLY A 184 7.26 -3.34 -1.15
CA GLY A 184 7.58 -2.92 -2.51
C GLY A 184 6.36 -2.49 -3.32
N SER A 185 5.18 -3.01 -2.99
CA SER A 185 3.89 -2.59 -3.57
C SER A 185 3.62 -1.09 -3.45
N VAL A 186 4.21 -0.42 -2.45
CA VAL A 186 4.00 1.01 -2.16
C VAL A 186 5.21 1.90 -2.47
N ILE A 187 6.36 1.32 -2.77
CA ILE A 187 7.59 2.04 -3.15
C ILE A 187 7.84 1.89 -4.66
N GLY A 188 7.97 0.66 -5.12
CA GLY A 188 8.33 0.29 -6.47
C GLY A 188 9.43 -0.78 -6.50
N CYS A 189 9.94 -1.09 -7.69
CA CYS A 189 10.84 -2.21 -7.93
C CYS A 189 11.91 -1.86 -8.96
N PRO A 190 13.21 -2.18 -8.69
CA PRO A 190 13.82 -2.79 -7.49
C PRO A 190 13.84 -1.83 -6.29
N LYS A 191 13.60 -2.34 -5.07
CA LYS A 191 13.37 -1.50 -3.87
C LYS A 191 14.48 -0.48 -3.59
N ILE A 192 15.73 -0.91 -3.51
CA ILE A 192 16.85 -0.05 -3.12
C ILE A 192 17.00 1.10 -4.11
N ARG A 193 17.08 0.78 -5.40
CA ARG A 193 17.24 1.81 -6.43
C ARG A 193 16.06 2.77 -6.48
N THR A 194 14.85 2.25 -6.34
CA THR A 194 13.63 3.06 -6.31
C THR A 194 13.60 3.99 -5.09
N LEU A 195 14.03 3.54 -3.91
CA LEU A 195 14.15 4.39 -2.72
C LEU A 195 15.16 5.52 -2.92
N GLU A 196 16.32 5.26 -3.56
CA GLU A 196 17.29 6.30 -3.89
C GLU A 196 16.70 7.37 -4.81
N LEU A 197 15.92 6.96 -5.83
CA LEU A 197 15.26 7.88 -6.76
C LEU A 197 14.19 8.72 -6.05
N LEU A 198 13.38 8.09 -5.18
CA LEU A 198 12.36 8.77 -4.39
C LEU A 198 12.99 9.77 -3.41
N ASN A 199 14.04 9.38 -2.69
CA ASN A 199 14.73 10.24 -1.73
C ASN A 199 15.32 11.50 -2.39
N LYS A 200 15.80 11.39 -3.63
CA LYS A 200 16.26 12.56 -4.40
C LYS A 200 15.13 13.48 -4.85
N GLN A 201 13.95 12.92 -5.08
CA GLN A 201 12.81 13.64 -5.69
C GLN A 201 11.82 14.17 -4.66
N GLU A 202 11.51 13.41 -3.61
CA GLU A 202 10.54 13.79 -2.59
C GLU A 202 11.18 14.81 -1.64
N LYS A 203 10.53 15.99 -1.52
CA LYS A 203 10.98 17.04 -0.59
C LYS A 203 10.31 16.93 0.78
N ASP A 204 9.18 16.25 0.83
CA ASP A 204 8.37 16.07 2.04
C ASP A 204 8.43 14.61 2.49
N ASP A 205 8.70 14.37 3.77
CA ASP A 205 8.66 13.04 4.36
C ASP A 205 7.29 12.37 4.18
N ARG A 206 7.27 11.08 3.90
CA ARG A 206 6.02 10.30 3.81
C ARG A 206 5.32 10.10 5.16
N ASN A 207 5.94 10.49 6.27
CA ASN A 207 5.49 10.28 7.65
C ASN A 207 5.14 8.79 7.86
N ILE A 208 3.91 8.50 8.32
CA ILE A 208 3.43 7.12 8.50
C ILE A 208 3.09 6.40 7.19
N PHE A 209 2.87 7.14 6.10
CA PHE A 209 2.43 6.57 4.83
C PHE A 209 3.50 5.68 4.22
N THR A 210 3.12 4.48 3.78
CA THR A 210 4.00 3.41 3.31
C THR A 210 4.86 2.73 4.39
N GLY A 211 4.69 3.13 5.65
CA GLY A 211 5.22 2.41 6.80
C GLY A 211 4.39 1.17 7.13
N SER A 212 4.56 0.65 8.32
CA SER A 212 3.84 -0.55 8.79
C SER A 212 3.40 -0.39 10.24
N PHE A 213 2.24 -0.93 10.55
CA PHE A 213 1.71 -1.06 11.90
C PHE A 213 1.37 -2.51 12.17
N GLY A 214 1.61 -2.96 13.38
CA GLY A 214 1.32 -4.34 13.75
C GLY A 214 1.69 -4.67 15.18
N TYR A 215 1.80 -5.95 15.46
CA TYR A 215 2.15 -6.46 16.77
C TYR A 215 3.09 -7.66 16.70
N ILE A 216 3.80 -7.88 17.79
CA ILE A 216 4.64 -9.05 18.03
C ILE A 216 4.16 -9.66 19.34
N LYS A 217 3.85 -10.97 19.32
CA LYS A 217 3.46 -11.74 20.50
C LYS A 217 4.69 -12.21 21.28
N PHE A 218 4.51 -12.63 22.53
CA PHE A 218 5.59 -13.18 23.36
C PHE A 218 6.25 -14.43 22.75
N ASN A 219 5.49 -15.25 22.00
CA ASN A 219 5.99 -16.40 21.27
C ASN A 219 6.68 -16.04 19.94
N GLN A 220 6.94 -14.76 19.68
CA GLN A 220 7.54 -14.21 18.45
C GLN A 220 6.67 -14.35 17.19
N ASP A 221 5.41 -14.75 17.30
CA ASP A 221 4.46 -14.56 16.21
C ASP A 221 4.22 -13.08 15.99
N MET A 222 4.02 -12.67 14.74
CA MET A 222 3.86 -11.26 14.43
C MET A 222 2.96 -11.04 13.23
N LYS A 223 2.31 -9.88 13.21
CA LYS A 223 1.54 -9.43 12.08
C LYS A 223 1.77 -7.94 11.85
N PHE A 224 2.07 -7.56 10.61
CA PHE A 224 2.27 -6.18 10.19
C PHE A 224 1.54 -5.91 8.87
N ASN A 225 0.86 -4.79 8.82
CA ASN A 225 0.25 -4.27 7.60
C ASN A 225 1.17 -3.28 6.87
N ILE A 226 0.71 -2.79 5.72
CA ILE A 226 1.24 -1.57 5.09
C ILE A 226 0.31 -0.42 5.43
N ILE A 227 0.83 0.71 5.92
CA ILE A 227 0.01 1.89 6.25
C ILE A 227 -0.31 2.64 4.96
N ILE A 228 -1.48 2.35 4.42
CA ILE A 228 -2.14 3.03 3.31
C ILE A 228 -3.60 3.28 3.65
N ARG A 229 -4.29 4.14 2.91
CA ARG A 229 -5.69 4.51 3.20
C ARG A 229 -5.87 4.96 4.66
N SER A 230 -5.01 5.87 5.09
CA SER A 230 -4.91 6.31 6.47
C SER A 230 -4.96 7.82 6.58
N ILE A 231 -5.45 8.28 7.71
CA ILE A 231 -5.46 9.68 8.14
C ILE A 231 -4.49 9.77 9.31
N LEU A 232 -3.51 10.67 9.21
CA LEU A 232 -2.70 11.11 10.33
C LEU A 232 -3.22 12.47 10.79
N ASN A 233 -3.59 12.60 12.07
CA ASN A 233 -3.96 13.88 12.67
C ASN A 233 -2.94 14.23 13.76
N TYR A 234 -2.34 15.42 13.66
CA TYR A 234 -1.36 15.93 14.60
C TYR A 234 -1.34 17.46 14.57
N LYS A 235 -1.17 18.11 15.71
CA LYS A 235 -1.10 19.58 15.81
C LYS A 235 -2.25 20.30 15.08
N ASN A 236 -3.46 19.78 15.18
CA ASN A 236 -4.65 20.27 14.46
C ASN A 236 -4.51 20.27 12.93
N ILE A 237 -3.69 19.37 12.39
CA ILE A 237 -3.56 19.13 10.96
C ILE A 237 -3.96 17.71 10.68
N SER A 238 -4.83 17.51 9.69
CA SER A 238 -5.08 16.18 9.11
C SER A 238 -4.30 16.03 7.82
N GLU A 239 -3.56 14.93 7.72
CA GLU A 239 -2.79 14.53 6.55
C GLU A 239 -3.30 13.20 6.00
N ILE A 240 -3.59 13.17 4.71
CA ILE A 240 -3.94 11.99 3.94
C ILE A 240 -2.92 11.87 2.82
N SER A 241 -2.31 10.70 2.66
CA SER A 241 -1.36 10.44 1.57
C SER A 241 -1.88 9.33 0.67
N ALA A 242 -1.68 9.49 -0.63
CA ALA A 242 -1.96 8.48 -1.62
C ALA A 242 -0.84 8.43 -2.66
N ALA A 243 -0.63 7.26 -3.28
CA ALA A 243 0.37 7.09 -4.32
C ALA A 243 -0.16 6.27 -5.49
N SER A 244 0.28 6.62 -6.69
CA SER A 244 0.04 5.88 -7.92
C SER A 244 1.35 5.39 -8.53
N GLY A 245 1.30 4.25 -9.23
CA GLY A 245 2.46 3.56 -9.78
C GLY A 245 2.74 3.94 -11.22
N VAL A 246 3.89 4.58 -11.45
CA VAL A 246 4.39 4.80 -12.79
C VAL A 246 5.09 3.54 -13.28
N VAL A 247 4.66 3.02 -14.42
CA VAL A 247 5.28 1.96 -15.20
C VAL A 247 5.46 2.43 -16.64
N LEU A 248 6.11 1.64 -17.49
CA LEU A 248 6.45 2.03 -18.86
C LEU A 248 5.23 2.54 -19.66
N ASP A 249 4.09 1.85 -19.55
CA ASP A 249 2.85 2.14 -20.28
C ASP A 249 1.89 3.09 -19.52
N SER A 250 2.36 3.73 -18.45
CA SER A 250 1.54 4.67 -17.67
C SER A 250 1.31 5.99 -18.38
N SER A 251 0.19 6.64 -18.05
CA SER A 251 -0.16 8.00 -18.49
C SER A 251 -0.24 8.92 -17.27
N SER A 252 0.45 10.05 -17.30
CA SER A 252 0.50 11.01 -16.20
C SER A 252 -0.89 11.44 -15.71
N LYS A 253 -1.83 11.65 -16.64
CA LYS A 253 -3.20 12.07 -16.31
C LYS A 253 -3.97 10.96 -15.60
N LYS A 254 -3.85 9.72 -16.07
CA LYS A 254 -4.52 8.56 -15.43
C LYS A 254 -3.96 8.31 -14.05
N GLU A 255 -2.64 8.32 -13.88
CA GLU A 255 -2.00 8.08 -12.58
C GLU A 255 -2.30 9.21 -11.58
N PHE A 256 -2.33 10.47 -12.01
CA PHE A 256 -2.73 11.58 -11.16
C PHE A 256 -4.19 11.45 -10.67
N ASN A 257 -5.11 11.07 -11.56
CA ASN A 257 -6.49 10.82 -11.20
C ASN A 257 -6.64 9.61 -10.26
N GLU A 258 -5.89 8.53 -10.50
CA GLU A 258 -5.88 7.35 -9.62
C GLU A 258 -5.43 7.70 -8.21
N ASN A 259 -4.40 8.56 -8.09
CA ASN A 259 -3.92 9.07 -6.82
C ASN A 259 -5.04 9.78 -6.04
N PHE A 260 -5.77 10.68 -6.71
CA PHE A 260 -6.94 11.35 -6.11
C PHE A 260 -8.05 10.36 -5.72
N ILE A 261 -8.37 9.39 -6.59
CA ILE A 261 -9.42 8.38 -6.32
C ILE A 261 -9.07 7.57 -5.06
N LYS A 262 -7.80 7.23 -4.86
CA LYS A 262 -7.34 6.51 -3.65
C LYS A 262 -7.51 7.34 -2.36
N ALA A 263 -7.38 8.65 -2.44
CA ALA A 263 -7.59 9.55 -1.30
C ALA A 263 -9.06 9.91 -1.06
N LYS A 264 -9.90 9.85 -2.10
CA LYS A 264 -11.27 10.38 -2.12
C LYS A 264 -12.13 9.89 -0.96
N SER A 265 -12.13 8.60 -0.66
CA SER A 265 -12.95 8.01 0.41
C SER A 265 -12.61 8.56 1.79
N LEU A 266 -11.34 8.93 2.02
CA LEU A 266 -10.87 9.55 3.25
C LEU A 266 -11.20 11.04 3.28
N LEU A 267 -11.03 11.73 2.17
CA LEU A 267 -11.39 13.16 2.05
C LEU A 267 -12.88 13.40 2.26
N GLU A 268 -13.73 12.47 1.85
CA GLU A 268 -15.18 12.52 2.02
C GLU A 268 -15.66 12.34 3.47
N LEU A 269 -14.80 11.90 4.40
CA LEU A 269 -15.12 11.82 5.82
C LEU A 269 -15.21 13.22 6.48
N TYR A 270 -14.65 14.23 5.83
CA TYR A 270 -14.60 15.61 6.32
C TYR A 270 -15.77 16.48 5.83
N LYS A 271 -16.65 15.91 5.02
CA LYS A 271 -17.91 16.52 4.61
C LYS A 271 -19.02 16.15 5.58
#